data_e7306c686e07cc7fefd82cb50fef9160
#
_entry.id   e7306c686e07cc7fefd82cb50fef9160
#
_cell.length_a   1.000
_cell.length_b   1.000
_cell.length_c   1.000
_cell.angle_alpha   90.00
_cell.angle_beta   90.00
_cell.angle_gamma   90.00
#
_symmetry.space_group_name_H-M   'P 1'
#
loop_
_entity.id
_entity.type
_entity.pdbx_description
1 polymer ?
#
loop_
_entity_poly.entity_id
_entity_poly.type
_entity_poly.pdbx_seq_one_letter_code
_entity_poly.pdbx_strand_id
1 'polypeptide(L)'
;MKNTVTRLVCLVAVALATVGVRAEKFSAGGISFEEPKSWQTQKPSSSMRKAQFAIKGKDGKSAEVVFFHFGPGEAGGVAANVKRWLGQFKEPADQLNAKTVIETINGTKVTYVTAVGTFMKGPPFGGNKIPVPNSGLIGAIIEGKQGAVFIKATGPKTIVKNAEKDMKTMVAKALKK
;
A
#
# COMPACT_ATOMS: atom_id res chain seq x y z
N MET A 1 -66.65 39.85 1.70
CA MET A 1 -65.57 39.55 0.72
C MET A 1 -64.47 38.81 1.49
N LYS A 2 -64.35 37.50 1.29
CA LYS A 2 -63.38 36.65 2.00
C LYS A 2 -62.22 36.34 1.03
N ASN A 3 -61.01 36.87 1.36
CA ASN A 3 -59.82 36.62 0.56
C ASN A 3 -59.14 35.34 1.06
N THR A 4 -59.19 34.27 0.23
CA THR A 4 -58.48 33.03 0.48
C THR A 4 -57.07 33.15 -0.13
N VAL A 5 -56.04 33.22 0.74
CA VAL A 5 -54.64 33.20 0.31
C VAL A 5 -54.18 31.73 0.24
N THR A 6 -54.04 31.22 -0.96
CA THR A 6 -53.47 29.89 -1.20
C THR A 6 -51.93 29.93 -1.06
N ARG A 7 -51.37 29.36 -0.01
CA ARG A 7 -49.90 29.20 0.16
C ARG A 7 -49.44 27.99 -0.66
N LEU A 8 -48.69 28.25 -1.71
CA LEU A 8 -48.01 27.24 -2.51
C LEU A 8 -46.72 26.83 -1.75
N VAL A 9 -46.69 25.63 -1.22
CA VAL A 9 -45.52 25.04 -0.60
C VAL A 9 -44.69 24.34 -1.67
N CYS A 10 -43.61 24.95 -2.11
CA CYS A 10 -42.63 24.30 -2.99
C CYS A 10 -41.77 23.35 -2.19
N LEU A 11 -42.00 22.05 -2.32
CA LEU A 11 -41.09 21.00 -1.83
C LEU A 11 -39.89 20.93 -2.76
N VAL A 12 -38.76 21.46 -2.29
CA VAL A 12 -37.44 21.26 -2.93
C VAL A 12 -36.90 19.89 -2.50
N ALA A 13 -37.01 18.90 -3.39
CA ALA A 13 -36.36 17.61 -3.19
C ALA A 13 -34.88 17.75 -3.44
N VAL A 14 -34.07 17.82 -2.38
CA VAL A 14 -32.60 17.75 -2.47
C VAL A 14 -32.22 16.29 -2.72
N ALA A 15 -31.88 15.97 -3.96
CA ALA A 15 -31.30 14.68 -4.32
C ALA A 15 -29.86 14.65 -3.78
N LEU A 16 -29.64 13.93 -2.68
CA LEU A 16 -28.31 13.57 -2.19
C LEU A 16 -27.69 12.58 -3.17
N ALA A 17 -26.88 13.07 -4.11
CA ALA A 17 -26.03 12.23 -4.93
C ALA A 17 -24.98 11.60 -4.02
N THR A 18 -25.14 10.33 -3.67
CA THR A 18 -24.09 9.53 -3.04
C THR A 18 -22.99 9.33 -4.07
N VAL A 19 -21.92 10.13 -3.96
CA VAL A 19 -20.67 9.89 -4.70
C VAL A 19 -20.10 8.59 -4.14
N GLY A 20 -20.42 7.48 -4.78
CA GLY A 20 -19.81 6.19 -4.46
C GLY A 20 -18.32 6.30 -4.73
N VAL A 21 -17.49 6.26 -3.68
CA VAL A 21 -16.03 6.15 -3.79
C VAL A 21 -15.75 4.82 -4.47
N ARG A 22 -15.57 4.86 -5.78
CA ARG A 22 -15.19 3.69 -6.58
C ARG A 22 -13.71 3.45 -6.35
N ALA A 23 -13.35 2.25 -5.90
CA ALA A 23 -11.95 1.86 -5.79
C ALA A 23 -11.27 2.01 -7.17
N GLU A 24 -10.19 2.78 -7.23
CA GLU A 24 -9.45 2.95 -8.48
C GLU A 24 -8.66 1.69 -8.81
N LYS A 25 -8.61 1.36 -10.11
CA LYS A 25 -7.80 0.27 -10.62
C LYS A 25 -6.52 0.82 -11.20
N PHE A 26 -5.41 0.17 -10.91
CA PHE A 26 -4.11 0.47 -11.49
C PHE A 26 -3.38 -0.82 -11.87
N SER A 27 -2.34 -0.72 -12.69
CA SER A 27 -1.62 -1.89 -13.17
C SER A 27 -0.12 -1.78 -12.89
N ALA A 28 0.48 -2.90 -12.50
CA ALA A 28 1.93 -3.04 -12.37
C ALA A 28 2.34 -4.46 -12.81
N GLY A 29 3.33 -4.57 -13.70
CA GLY A 29 3.81 -5.86 -14.18
C GLY A 29 2.74 -6.73 -14.85
N GLY A 30 1.79 -6.13 -15.57
CA GLY A 30 0.67 -6.83 -16.20
C GLY A 30 -0.39 -7.35 -15.21
N ILE A 31 -0.26 -7.05 -13.93
CA ILE A 31 -1.23 -7.40 -12.88
C ILE A 31 -2.09 -6.17 -12.57
N SER A 32 -3.41 -6.32 -12.64
CA SER A 32 -4.38 -5.27 -12.30
C SER A 32 -4.74 -5.36 -10.82
N PHE A 33 -4.54 -4.27 -10.10
CA PHE A 33 -4.86 -4.13 -8.69
C PHE A 33 -6.05 -3.19 -8.51
N GLU A 34 -6.82 -3.44 -7.45
CA GLU A 34 -7.88 -2.56 -6.98
C GLU A 34 -7.47 -2.01 -5.62
N GLU A 35 -7.35 -0.67 -5.50
CA GLU A 35 -6.88 -0.07 -4.27
C GLU A 35 -7.82 -0.37 -3.09
N PRO A 36 -7.30 -0.68 -1.89
CA PRO A 36 -8.11 -0.76 -0.69
C PRO A 36 -8.72 0.60 -0.34
N LYS A 37 -10.00 0.63 0.06
CA LYS A 37 -10.71 1.87 0.40
C LYS A 37 -10.06 2.71 1.51
N SER A 38 -9.26 2.07 2.37
CA SER A 38 -8.53 2.73 3.45
C SER A 38 -7.25 3.45 3.00
N TRP A 39 -6.83 3.22 1.73
CA TRP A 39 -5.63 3.84 1.18
C TRP A 39 -6.01 5.10 0.40
N GLN A 40 -5.09 6.06 0.35
CA GLN A 40 -5.26 7.31 -0.37
C GLN A 40 -4.20 7.43 -1.45
N THR A 41 -4.62 7.48 -2.70
CA THR A 41 -3.74 7.65 -3.86
C THR A 41 -2.88 8.91 -3.69
N GLN A 42 -1.59 8.77 -3.99
CA GLN A 42 -0.60 9.82 -3.98
C GLN A 42 0.10 9.89 -5.33
N LYS A 43 0.53 11.09 -5.72
CA LYS A 43 1.39 11.21 -6.90
C LYS A 43 2.71 10.50 -6.63
N PRO A 44 3.15 9.56 -7.49
CA PRO A 44 4.44 8.92 -7.33
C PRO A 44 5.59 9.92 -7.25
N SER A 45 6.44 9.81 -6.24
CA SER A 45 7.56 10.73 -6.02
C SER A 45 8.77 10.45 -6.91
N SER A 46 8.75 9.41 -7.72
CA SER A 46 9.75 9.11 -8.75
C SER A 46 9.16 8.24 -9.86
N SER A 47 9.79 8.24 -11.04
CA SER A 47 9.39 7.42 -12.20
C SER A 47 9.51 5.90 -11.96
N MET A 48 10.32 5.47 -10.99
CA MET A 48 10.44 4.07 -10.62
C MET A 48 9.21 3.54 -9.88
N ARG A 49 8.41 4.42 -9.26
CA ARG A 49 7.20 4.04 -8.54
C ARG A 49 6.03 3.93 -9.50
N LYS A 50 5.44 2.76 -9.61
CA LYS A 50 4.26 2.52 -10.47
C LYS A 50 2.97 3.01 -9.84
N ALA A 51 2.88 2.96 -8.51
CA ALA A 51 1.81 3.56 -7.72
C ALA A 51 2.34 3.92 -6.33
N GLN A 52 1.69 4.89 -5.68
CA GLN A 52 2.01 5.33 -4.33
C GLN A 52 0.73 5.68 -3.59
N PHE A 53 0.66 5.29 -2.32
CA PHE A 53 -0.50 5.55 -1.45
C PHE A 53 -0.03 5.97 -0.07
N ALA A 54 -0.91 6.70 0.62
CA ALA A 54 -0.82 6.95 2.06
C ALA A 54 -1.92 6.20 2.80
N ILE A 55 -1.59 5.65 3.96
CA ILE A 55 -2.56 5.07 4.90
C ILE A 55 -2.54 5.95 6.14
N LYS A 56 -3.63 6.67 6.38
CA LYS A 56 -3.73 7.58 7.53
C LYS A 56 -4.08 6.83 8.80
N GLY A 57 -3.36 7.12 9.87
CA GLY A 57 -3.70 6.72 11.24
C GLY A 57 -4.60 7.76 11.91
N LYS A 58 -5.21 7.34 13.02
CA LYS A 58 -6.09 8.23 13.82
C LYS A 58 -5.34 9.36 14.54
N ASP A 59 -4.03 9.21 14.72
CA ASP A 59 -3.13 10.16 15.39
C ASP A 59 -2.48 11.17 14.42
N GLY A 60 -3.00 11.30 13.21
CA GLY A 60 -2.46 12.18 12.17
C GLY A 60 -1.21 11.67 11.47
N LYS A 61 -0.62 10.56 11.95
CA LYS A 61 0.51 9.91 11.28
C LYS A 61 0.04 9.09 10.10
N SER A 62 0.97 8.79 9.19
CA SER A 62 0.67 7.96 8.01
C SER A 62 1.76 6.94 7.73
N ALA A 63 1.37 5.83 7.11
CA ALA A 63 2.28 4.91 6.44
C ALA A 63 2.26 5.17 4.93
N GLU A 64 3.40 4.98 4.28
CA GLU A 64 3.54 5.05 2.82
C GLU A 64 3.46 3.64 2.24
N VAL A 65 2.73 3.47 1.14
CA VAL A 65 2.73 2.24 0.34
C VAL A 65 3.24 2.58 -1.05
N VAL A 66 4.19 1.81 -1.53
CA VAL A 66 4.77 2.00 -2.87
C VAL A 66 4.77 0.70 -3.65
N PHE A 67 4.53 0.83 -4.95
CA PHE A 67 4.60 -0.25 -5.91
C PHE A 67 5.77 -0.01 -6.87
N PHE A 68 6.56 -1.05 -7.07
CA PHE A 68 7.62 -1.05 -8.08
C PHE A 68 7.43 -2.24 -9.00
N HIS A 69 7.83 -2.07 -10.23
CA HIS A 69 7.96 -3.13 -11.20
C HIS A 69 9.17 -2.85 -12.07
N PHE A 70 10.01 -3.83 -12.19
CA PHE A 70 11.16 -3.86 -13.07
C PHE A 70 10.96 -5.01 -14.06
N GLY A 71 11.56 -4.94 -15.21
CA GLY A 71 11.48 -6.00 -16.20
C GLY A 71 11.95 -7.37 -15.68
N PRO A 72 11.73 -8.45 -16.45
CA PRO A 72 12.18 -9.78 -16.06
C PRO A 72 13.69 -9.79 -15.79
N GLY A 73 14.08 -10.27 -14.58
CA GLY A 73 15.48 -10.36 -14.17
C GLY A 73 16.14 -9.06 -13.68
N GLU A 74 15.53 -7.89 -13.87
CA GLU A 74 16.17 -6.59 -13.56
C GLU A 74 16.15 -6.19 -12.08
N ALA A 75 15.28 -6.77 -11.29
CA ALA A 75 15.10 -6.37 -9.87
C ALA A 75 15.97 -7.14 -8.88
N GLY A 76 16.74 -8.10 -9.34
CA GLY A 76 17.42 -9.10 -8.50
C GLY A 76 16.44 -10.12 -7.92
N GLY A 77 16.96 -11.15 -7.26
CA GLY A 77 16.15 -12.23 -6.68
C GLY A 77 15.37 -11.80 -5.43
N VAL A 78 14.34 -12.59 -5.09
CA VAL A 78 13.49 -12.37 -3.91
C VAL A 78 14.31 -12.21 -2.63
N ALA A 79 15.25 -13.12 -2.37
CA ALA A 79 16.09 -13.09 -1.16
C ALA A 79 16.91 -11.80 -1.03
N ALA A 80 17.47 -11.29 -2.14
CA ALA A 80 18.23 -10.05 -2.15
C ALA A 80 17.34 -8.84 -1.82
N ASN A 81 16.09 -8.83 -2.30
CA ASN A 81 15.13 -7.78 -2.00
C ASN A 81 14.67 -7.82 -0.53
N VAL A 82 14.37 -9.01 -0.01
CA VAL A 82 14.08 -9.20 1.41
C VAL A 82 15.22 -8.68 2.28
N LYS A 83 16.47 -9.11 2.01
CA LYS A 83 17.66 -8.62 2.71
C LYS A 83 17.78 -7.10 2.65
N ARG A 84 17.54 -6.49 1.49
CA ARG A 84 17.58 -5.03 1.29
C ARG A 84 16.49 -4.32 2.11
N TRP A 85 15.30 -4.90 2.20
CA TRP A 85 14.21 -4.31 2.99
C TRP A 85 14.48 -4.38 4.49
N LEU A 86 14.96 -5.52 4.99
CA LEU A 86 15.33 -5.68 6.40
C LEU A 86 16.54 -4.81 6.76
N GLY A 87 17.50 -4.63 5.86
CA GLY A 87 18.64 -3.74 6.03
C GLY A 87 18.31 -2.23 6.07
N GLN A 88 17.03 -1.85 5.93
CA GLN A 88 16.55 -0.48 6.14
C GLN A 88 16.27 -0.18 7.63
N PHE A 89 16.37 -1.16 8.51
CA PHE A 89 16.24 -0.97 9.95
C PHE A 89 17.63 -0.81 10.59
N LYS A 90 17.66 -0.16 11.73
CA LYS A 90 18.89 0.02 12.53
C LYS A 90 19.34 -1.30 13.17
N GLU A 91 18.36 -2.05 13.63
CA GLU A 91 18.57 -3.34 14.26
C GLU A 91 18.97 -4.39 13.21
N PRO A 92 19.86 -5.33 13.50
CA PRO A 92 20.17 -6.45 12.62
C PRO A 92 18.94 -7.36 12.44
N ALA A 93 18.90 -8.10 11.31
CA ALA A 93 17.71 -8.82 10.88
C ALA A 93 17.19 -9.87 11.89
N ASP A 94 18.06 -10.48 12.66
CA ASP A 94 17.76 -11.45 13.72
C ASP A 94 17.06 -10.82 14.95
N GLN A 95 17.19 -9.51 15.13
CA GLN A 95 16.55 -8.73 16.22
C GLN A 95 15.25 -8.04 15.80
N LEU A 96 14.87 -8.08 14.53
CA LEU A 96 13.71 -7.37 13.98
C LEU A 96 12.36 -8.07 14.19
N ASN A 97 12.30 -9.24 14.82
CA ASN A 97 11.09 -10.09 14.78
C ASN A 97 10.53 -10.24 13.36
N ALA A 98 11.41 -10.28 12.36
CA ALA A 98 11.03 -10.36 10.96
C ALA A 98 10.44 -11.73 10.65
N LYS A 99 9.38 -11.75 9.82
CA LYS A 99 8.79 -12.97 9.29
C LYS A 99 8.77 -12.90 7.77
N THR A 100 9.10 -14.03 7.15
CA THR A 100 8.95 -14.22 5.70
C THR A 100 8.05 -15.43 5.48
N VAL A 101 6.98 -15.23 4.73
CA VAL A 101 6.00 -16.28 4.40
C VAL A 101 5.86 -16.33 2.88
N ILE A 102 5.92 -17.54 2.32
CA ILE A 102 5.72 -17.76 0.89
C ILE A 102 4.36 -18.42 0.71
N GLU A 103 3.53 -17.83 -0.13
CA GLU A 103 2.22 -18.35 -0.51
C GLU A 103 2.19 -18.54 -2.03
N THR A 104 1.44 -19.52 -2.51
CA THR A 104 1.15 -19.68 -3.94
C THR A 104 -0.32 -19.36 -4.16
N ILE A 105 -0.60 -18.32 -4.92
CA ILE A 105 -1.96 -17.87 -5.22
C ILE A 105 -2.18 -18.02 -6.73
N ASN A 106 -3.09 -18.91 -7.10
CA ASN A 106 -3.40 -19.24 -8.49
C ASN A 106 -2.14 -19.48 -9.36
N GLY A 107 -1.21 -20.29 -8.86
CA GLY A 107 0.05 -20.64 -9.53
C GLY A 107 1.14 -19.58 -9.46
N THR A 108 0.88 -18.40 -8.89
CA THR A 108 1.87 -17.32 -8.72
C THR A 108 2.43 -17.33 -7.30
N LYS A 109 3.76 -17.37 -7.17
CA LYS A 109 4.43 -17.23 -5.86
C LYS A 109 4.38 -15.80 -5.37
N VAL A 110 4.04 -15.64 -4.09
CA VAL A 110 4.02 -14.36 -3.39
C VAL A 110 4.81 -14.53 -2.10
N THR A 111 5.87 -13.72 -1.94
CA THR A 111 6.66 -13.67 -0.71
C THR A 111 6.22 -12.45 0.10
N TYR A 112 5.64 -12.69 1.27
CA TYR A 112 5.32 -11.64 2.24
C TYR A 112 6.43 -11.51 3.27
N VAL A 113 6.78 -10.27 3.61
CA VAL A 113 7.82 -9.94 4.60
C VAL A 113 7.25 -8.94 5.58
N THR A 114 7.36 -9.21 6.87
CA THR A 114 7.02 -8.24 7.93
C THR A 114 8.23 -8.01 8.81
N ALA A 115 8.39 -6.78 9.31
CA ALA A 115 9.41 -6.43 10.29
C ALA A 115 8.94 -5.25 11.15
N VAL A 116 9.47 -5.16 12.38
CA VAL A 116 9.22 -4.05 13.29
C VAL A 116 10.55 -3.67 13.95
N GLY A 117 10.84 -2.36 13.99
CA GLY A 117 12.08 -1.84 14.57
C GLY A 117 12.23 -0.33 14.39
N THR A 118 13.48 0.14 14.38
CA THR A 118 13.84 1.53 14.09
C THR A 118 14.17 1.67 12.61
N PHE A 119 13.24 2.23 11.83
CA PHE A 119 13.42 2.40 10.39
C PHE A 119 14.35 3.58 10.10
N MET A 120 15.36 3.38 9.28
CA MET A 120 16.33 4.41 8.87
C MET A 120 15.79 5.14 7.63
N LYS A 121 15.00 6.22 7.87
CA LYS A 121 14.39 7.04 6.81
C LYS A 121 15.43 7.94 6.16
N GLY A 122 15.50 7.93 4.83
CA GLY A 122 16.41 8.76 4.07
C GLY A 122 16.53 8.32 2.62
N PRO A 123 17.44 8.94 1.85
CA PRO A 123 17.69 8.54 0.47
C PRO A 123 18.13 7.08 0.38
N PRO A 124 17.76 6.36 -0.71
CA PRO A 124 18.15 4.96 -0.88
C PRO A 124 19.67 4.78 -1.01
N PHE A 125 20.35 5.78 -1.57
CA PHE A 125 21.79 5.79 -1.79
C PHE A 125 22.40 7.06 -1.19
N GLY A 126 23.37 6.89 -0.25
CA GLY A 126 24.06 8.01 0.41
C GLY A 126 23.13 8.88 1.28
N GLY A 127 23.70 9.98 1.79
CA GLY A 127 23.00 10.95 2.60
C GLY A 127 22.71 10.52 4.05
N ASN A 128 22.24 11.47 4.85
CA ASN A 128 21.93 11.23 6.25
C ASN A 128 20.60 10.48 6.37
N LYS A 129 20.61 9.40 7.14
CA LYS A 129 19.41 8.64 7.49
C LYS A 129 18.94 9.04 8.88
N ILE A 130 17.64 9.26 9.02
CA ILE A 130 17.01 9.64 10.29
C ILE A 130 16.36 8.39 10.89
N PRO A 131 16.73 7.99 12.12
CA PRO A 131 16.11 6.87 12.81
C PRO A 131 14.66 7.21 13.20
N VAL A 132 13.72 6.35 12.83
CA VAL A 132 12.30 6.45 13.17
C VAL A 132 11.92 5.20 13.96
N PRO A 133 11.91 5.27 15.30
CA PRO A 133 11.57 4.12 16.13
C PRO A 133 10.09 3.73 16.01
N ASN A 134 9.73 2.54 16.50
CA ASN A 134 8.37 2.01 16.44
C ASN A 134 7.77 1.98 15.03
N SER A 135 8.64 1.73 14.05
CA SER A 135 8.25 1.58 12.64
C SER A 135 7.99 0.12 12.29
N GLY A 136 7.08 -0.08 11.34
CA GLY A 136 6.81 -1.37 10.72
C GLY A 136 7.10 -1.36 9.23
N LEU A 137 7.33 -2.54 8.70
CA LEU A 137 7.38 -2.84 7.28
C LEU A 137 6.47 -4.04 7.02
N ILE A 138 5.65 -3.95 5.98
CA ILE A 138 5.08 -5.10 5.28
C ILE A 138 5.43 -5.00 3.81
N GLY A 139 6.01 -6.06 3.25
CA GLY A 139 6.29 -6.18 1.83
C GLY A 139 5.59 -7.38 1.22
N ALA A 140 5.26 -7.29 -0.07
CA ALA A 140 4.87 -8.41 -0.90
C ALA A 140 5.70 -8.39 -2.18
N ILE A 141 6.27 -9.53 -2.55
CA ILE A 141 6.98 -9.74 -3.81
C ILE A 141 6.17 -10.77 -4.60
N ILE A 142 5.60 -10.35 -5.70
CA ILE A 142 4.76 -11.18 -6.57
C ILE A 142 5.60 -11.58 -7.78
N GLU A 143 5.88 -12.86 -7.95
CA GLU A 143 6.67 -13.38 -9.06
C GLU A 143 5.80 -13.52 -10.32
N GLY A 144 5.46 -12.38 -10.95
CA GLY A 144 4.60 -12.32 -12.12
C GLY A 144 5.30 -12.70 -13.42
N LYS A 145 4.52 -13.06 -14.45
CA LYS A 145 5.03 -13.47 -15.78
C LYS A 145 5.82 -12.37 -16.50
N GLN A 146 5.50 -11.10 -16.24
CA GLN A 146 6.19 -9.95 -16.86
C GLN A 146 7.30 -9.37 -15.97
N GLY A 147 7.77 -10.13 -14.98
CA GLY A 147 8.71 -9.68 -13.96
C GLY A 147 8.02 -9.49 -12.60
N ALA A 148 8.83 -9.35 -11.56
CA ALA A 148 8.32 -9.25 -10.21
C ALA A 148 7.69 -7.88 -9.94
N VAL A 149 6.56 -7.89 -9.22
CA VAL A 149 5.95 -6.70 -8.64
C VAL A 149 6.29 -6.65 -7.14
N PHE A 150 6.79 -5.51 -6.72
CA PHE A 150 7.18 -5.26 -5.34
C PHE A 150 6.23 -4.25 -4.71
N ILE A 151 5.58 -4.64 -3.63
CA ILE A 151 4.70 -3.78 -2.85
C ILE A 151 5.35 -3.61 -1.48
N LYS A 152 5.55 -2.38 -1.04
CA LYS A 152 6.15 -2.13 0.28
C LYS A 152 5.39 -1.03 1.01
N ALA A 153 4.89 -1.35 2.20
CA ALA A 153 4.33 -0.39 3.14
C ALA A 153 5.33 -0.16 4.29
N THR A 154 5.59 1.10 4.63
CA THR A 154 6.45 1.49 5.75
C THR A 154 5.86 2.67 6.51
N GLY A 155 6.02 2.70 7.81
CA GLY A 155 5.49 3.74 8.67
C GLY A 155 5.30 3.29 10.12
N PRO A 156 4.48 3.97 10.93
CA PRO A 156 4.19 3.56 12.29
C PRO A 156 3.70 2.10 12.35
N LYS A 157 4.27 1.30 13.26
CA LYS A 157 4.02 -0.15 13.35
C LYS A 157 2.53 -0.52 13.43
N THR A 158 1.73 0.29 14.10
CA THR A 158 0.28 0.05 14.25
C THR A 158 -0.47 0.21 12.93
N ILE A 159 -0.13 1.24 12.13
CA ILE A 159 -0.74 1.48 10.83
C ILE A 159 -0.34 0.38 9.85
N VAL A 160 0.96 0.03 9.81
CA VAL A 160 1.48 -1.02 8.92
C VAL A 160 0.89 -2.38 9.26
N LYS A 161 0.74 -2.72 10.54
CA LYS A 161 0.09 -3.96 10.98
C LYS A 161 -1.36 -4.06 10.49
N ASN A 162 -2.11 -2.97 10.58
CA ASN A 162 -3.49 -2.94 10.10
C ASN A 162 -3.58 -3.04 8.55
N ALA A 163 -2.59 -2.49 7.84
CA ALA A 163 -2.49 -2.58 6.38
C ALA A 163 -2.17 -3.98 5.86
N GLU A 164 -1.68 -4.89 6.69
CA GLU A 164 -1.31 -6.26 6.26
C GLU A 164 -2.50 -7.00 5.66
N LYS A 165 -3.66 -6.95 6.33
CA LYS A 165 -4.89 -7.61 5.85
C LYS A 165 -5.34 -7.04 4.50
N ASP A 166 -5.31 -5.72 4.36
CA ASP A 166 -5.72 -5.04 3.13
C ASP A 166 -4.78 -5.39 1.98
N MET A 167 -3.47 -5.39 2.22
CA MET A 167 -2.46 -5.78 1.22
C MET A 167 -2.65 -7.23 0.77
N LYS A 168 -2.78 -8.18 1.70
CA LYS A 168 -3.01 -9.60 1.37
C LYS A 168 -4.31 -9.79 0.59
N THR A 169 -5.40 -9.13 0.99
CA THR A 169 -6.69 -9.19 0.30
C THR A 169 -6.58 -8.63 -1.12
N MET A 170 -5.92 -7.48 -1.30
CA MET A 170 -5.71 -6.86 -2.60
C MET A 170 -4.89 -7.77 -3.52
N VAL A 171 -3.77 -8.33 -3.04
CA VAL A 171 -2.93 -9.25 -3.82
C VAL A 171 -3.70 -10.51 -4.20
N ALA A 172 -4.43 -11.11 -3.26
CA ALA A 172 -5.24 -12.30 -3.53
C ALA A 172 -6.32 -12.03 -4.60
N LYS A 173 -6.99 -10.87 -4.55
CA LYS A 173 -7.97 -10.47 -5.58
C LYS A 173 -7.31 -10.25 -6.95
N ALA A 174 -6.15 -9.60 -6.98
CA ALA A 174 -5.43 -9.31 -8.22
C ALA A 174 -4.93 -10.58 -8.94
N LEU A 175 -4.66 -11.66 -8.21
CA LEU A 175 -4.19 -12.94 -8.73
C LEU A 175 -5.29 -13.97 -8.94
N LYS A 176 -6.51 -13.76 -8.41
CA LYS A 176 -7.68 -14.58 -8.71
C LYS A 176 -8.30 -14.11 -10.03
N LYS A 177 -7.91 -14.73 -11.12
CA LYS A 177 -8.59 -14.57 -12.43
C LYS A 177 -9.10 -15.91 -12.90
#